data_53500add219370b2447903fe88b5951e
#
_entry.id   53500add219370b2447903fe88b5951e
#
_cell.length_a   1.000
_cell.length_b   1.000
_cell.length_c   1.000
_cell.angle_alpha   90.00
_cell.angle_beta   90.00
_cell.angle_gamma   90.00
#
_symmetry.space_group_name_H-M   'P 1'
#
loop_
_entity.id
_entity.type
_entity.pdbx_description
1 polymer ?
#
loop_
_entity_poly.entity_id
_entity_poly.type
_entity_poly.pdbx_seq_one_letter_code
_entity_poly.pdbx_strand_id
1 'polypeptide(L)'
;SANKRGSWRTGDDGLERAPKAITTWAIEKAIQGAPRVSWSASGYARGLRTWIGENVTAIHAIEFSIHDPRGWAGTADALLDVGGTLCIADWKTSVNARSEEMLANYICQAGAYSLGLQTLTGIKPKSGAIVVARRSGAPQVRLLNELELRGAECQWLERMDIWNAQQALKN
;
A
#
# COMPACT_ATOMS: atom_id res chain seq x y z
N SER A 1 -29.25 -2.30 -8.50
CA SER A 1 -27.83 -1.87 -8.51
C SER A 1 -27.58 -0.99 -7.31
N ALA A 2 -27.04 -1.60 -6.23
CA ALA A 2 -26.70 -0.90 -5.01
C ALA A 2 -25.47 -0.03 -5.26
N ASN A 3 -25.66 1.28 -5.20
CA ASN A 3 -24.61 2.28 -5.23
C ASN A 3 -23.81 2.16 -3.93
N LYS A 4 -22.72 1.39 -3.93
CA LYS A 4 -21.79 1.32 -2.80
C LYS A 4 -21.07 2.66 -2.69
N ARG A 5 -21.69 3.63 -2.05
CA ARG A 5 -21.00 4.82 -1.54
C ARG A 5 -20.04 4.33 -0.46
N GLY A 6 -18.75 4.31 -0.78
CA GLY A 6 -17.74 4.07 0.23
C GLY A 6 -17.89 5.08 1.36
N SER A 7 -18.17 4.64 2.56
CA SER A 7 -18.24 5.52 3.73
C SER A 7 -16.82 5.95 4.11
N TRP A 8 -16.67 7.23 4.39
CA TRP A 8 -15.48 7.76 5.02
C TRP A 8 -15.31 7.11 6.39
N ARG A 9 -14.12 6.63 6.69
CA ARG A 9 -13.81 6.11 8.03
C ARG A 9 -12.84 7.07 8.70
N THR A 10 -13.10 7.37 9.95
CA THR A 10 -12.15 8.05 10.83
C THR A 10 -11.07 7.01 11.20
N GLY A 11 -9.81 7.33 10.98
CA GLY A 11 -8.72 6.50 11.49
C GLY A 11 -8.54 6.67 13.00
N ASP A 12 -7.73 5.84 13.63
CA ASP A 12 -7.41 5.92 15.06
C ASP A 12 -6.79 7.27 15.48
N ASP A 13 -6.36 8.05 14.49
CA ASP A 13 -5.84 9.42 14.63
C ASP A 13 -6.94 10.50 14.50
N GLY A 14 -8.23 10.12 14.40
CA GLY A 14 -9.36 11.02 14.24
C GLY A 14 -9.49 11.69 12.87
N LEU A 15 -8.66 11.31 11.89
CA LEU A 15 -8.66 11.91 10.55
C LEU A 15 -9.56 11.17 9.58
N GLU A 16 -10.33 11.91 8.78
CA GLU A 16 -11.10 11.34 7.67
C GLU A 16 -10.17 10.80 6.59
N ARG A 17 -10.39 9.55 6.18
CA ARG A 17 -9.64 8.89 5.11
C ARG A 17 -10.56 8.49 3.98
N ALA A 18 -10.10 8.67 2.74
CA ALA A 18 -10.78 8.13 1.57
C ALA A 18 -10.84 6.59 1.68
N PRO A 19 -11.98 5.96 1.33
CA PRO A 19 -12.06 4.51 1.32
C PRO A 19 -10.98 3.90 0.43
N LYS A 20 -10.39 2.77 0.87
CA LYS A 20 -9.35 2.05 0.12
C LYS A 20 -9.83 1.70 -1.31
N ALA A 21 -11.11 1.33 -1.46
CA ALA A 21 -11.73 1.06 -2.75
C ALA A 21 -11.65 2.23 -3.75
N ILE A 22 -11.53 3.48 -3.29
CA ILE A 22 -11.37 4.64 -4.18
C ILE A 22 -9.95 4.73 -4.72
N THR A 23 -8.94 4.41 -3.91
CA THR A 23 -7.54 4.41 -4.35
C THR A 23 -7.28 3.29 -5.36
N THR A 24 -7.71 2.08 -5.08
CA THR A 24 -7.61 0.94 -6.00
C THR A 24 -8.35 1.21 -7.31
N TRP A 25 -9.58 1.69 -7.22
CA TRP A 25 -10.35 2.07 -8.38
C TRP A 25 -9.70 3.20 -9.21
N ALA A 26 -9.04 4.18 -8.56
CA ALA A 26 -8.30 5.23 -9.27
C ALA A 26 -7.12 4.67 -10.07
N ILE A 27 -6.47 3.62 -9.56
CA ILE A 27 -5.38 2.90 -10.25
C ILE A 27 -5.94 2.13 -11.44
N GLU A 28 -6.95 1.28 -11.23
CA GLU A 28 -7.59 0.51 -12.29
C GLU A 28 -8.04 1.42 -13.44
N LYS A 29 -8.53 2.59 -13.11
CA LYS A 29 -9.07 3.55 -14.07
C LYS A 29 -8.02 4.49 -14.65
N ALA A 30 -6.89 4.69 -14.04
CA ALA A 30 -5.74 5.33 -14.69
C ALA A 30 -5.25 4.49 -15.90
N ILE A 31 -5.45 3.15 -15.82
CA ILE A 31 -5.12 2.21 -16.90
C ILE A 31 -6.18 2.21 -18.00
N GLN A 32 -7.48 2.33 -17.67
CA GLN A 32 -8.62 2.16 -18.58
C GLN A 32 -9.19 3.46 -19.14
N GLY A 33 -8.62 4.63 -18.82
CA GLY A 33 -9.16 5.94 -19.19
C GLY A 33 -10.08 6.57 -18.14
N ALA A 34 -10.25 7.87 -18.18
CA ALA A 34 -10.73 8.71 -17.08
C ALA A 34 -12.10 8.30 -16.50
N PRO A 35 -12.16 7.89 -15.22
CA PRO A 35 -13.40 7.64 -14.52
C PRO A 35 -13.95 8.91 -13.86
N ARG A 36 -15.24 8.90 -13.57
CA ARG A 36 -15.86 9.91 -12.72
C ARG A 36 -15.63 9.52 -11.25
N VAL A 37 -14.79 10.26 -10.55
CA VAL A 37 -14.59 10.16 -9.09
C VAL A 37 -15.60 11.10 -8.43
N SER A 38 -16.10 10.74 -7.23
CA SER A 38 -16.90 11.69 -6.45
C SER A 38 -16.09 12.96 -6.19
N TRP A 39 -16.75 14.10 -6.11
CA TRP A 39 -16.07 15.39 -5.96
C TRP A 39 -15.15 15.43 -4.70
N SER A 40 -15.58 14.82 -3.61
CA SER A 40 -14.81 14.72 -2.37
C SER A 40 -13.54 13.87 -2.47
N ALA A 41 -13.51 12.88 -3.37
CA ALA A 41 -12.36 12.00 -3.60
C ALA A 41 -11.47 12.48 -4.75
N SER A 42 -11.93 13.46 -5.55
CA SER A 42 -11.25 13.90 -6.77
C SER A 42 -9.82 14.41 -6.55
N GLY A 43 -9.57 15.05 -5.40
CA GLY A 43 -8.24 15.54 -5.04
C GLY A 43 -7.24 14.41 -4.85
N TYR A 44 -7.60 13.38 -4.10
CA TYR A 44 -6.78 12.19 -3.86
C TYR A 44 -6.49 11.43 -5.17
N ALA A 45 -7.53 11.21 -5.96
CA ALA A 45 -7.42 10.49 -7.22
C ALA A 45 -6.54 11.23 -8.25
N ARG A 46 -6.59 12.56 -8.29
CA ARG A 46 -5.82 13.36 -9.26
C ARG A 46 -4.33 13.22 -9.02
N GLY A 47 -3.86 13.46 -7.79
CA GLY A 47 -2.45 13.38 -7.47
C GLY A 47 -1.89 11.97 -7.69
N LEU A 48 -2.66 10.95 -7.31
CA LEU A 48 -2.27 9.55 -7.50
C LEU A 48 -2.18 9.18 -8.99
N ARG A 49 -3.16 9.58 -9.80
CA ARG A 49 -3.15 9.33 -11.25
C ARG A 49 -1.94 9.96 -11.94
N THR A 50 -1.62 11.20 -11.59
CA THR A 50 -0.44 11.88 -12.14
C THR A 50 0.82 11.08 -11.78
N TRP A 51 1.00 10.73 -10.51
CA TRP A 51 2.17 9.97 -10.09
C TRP A 51 2.29 8.60 -10.77
N ILE A 52 1.18 7.87 -10.90
CA ILE A 52 1.15 6.57 -11.59
C ILE A 52 1.54 6.76 -13.07
N GLY A 53 0.94 7.73 -13.75
CA GLY A 53 1.24 7.99 -15.17
C GLY A 53 2.68 8.39 -15.45
N GLU A 54 3.35 9.02 -14.48
CA GLU A 54 4.74 9.46 -14.61
C GLU A 54 5.77 8.40 -14.21
N ASN A 55 5.42 7.49 -13.30
CA ASN A 55 6.40 6.62 -12.64
C ASN A 55 6.17 5.12 -12.87
N VAL A 56 4.95 4.69 -13.20
CA VAL A 56 4.60 3.28 -13.35
C VAL A 56 4.60 2.89 -14.82
N THR A 57 5.45 1.93 -15.18
CA THR A 57 5.57 1.44 -16.56
C THR A 57 4.81 0.14 -16.83
N ALA A 58 4.55 -0.65 -15.79
CA ALA A 58 3.72 -1.84 -15.88
C ALA A 58 2.99 -2.11 -14.56
N ILE A 59 1.83 -2.78 -14.64
CA ILE A 59 1.06 -3.24 -13.49
C ILE A 59 0.89 -4.75 -13.62
N HIS A 60 1.41 -5.48 -12.65
CA HIS A 60 1.40 -6.94 -12.64
C HIS A 60 0.23 -7.51 -11.85
N ALA A 61 -0.11 -6.90 -10.71
CA ALA A 61 -1.24 -7.31 -9.88
C ALA A 61 -1.79 -6.15 -9.04
N ILE A 62 -3.08 -6.20 -8.71
CA ILE A 62 -3.79 -5.25 -7.85
C ILE A 62 -4.66 -6.02 -6.87
N GLU A 63 -4.72 -5.59 -5.60
CA GLU A 63 -5.58 -6.16 -4.54
C GLU A 63 -5.42 -7.70 -4.45
N PHE A 64 -4.19 -8.19 -4.41
CA PHE A 64 -3.93 -9.62 -4.38
C PHE A 64 -3.68 -10.14 -2.96
N SER A 65 -4.24 -11.31 -2.68
CA SER A 65 -4.10 -11.96 -1.38
C SER A 65 -2.73 -12.56 -1.19
N ILE A 66 -2.17 -12.36 -0.02
CA ILE A 66 -0.90 -12.93 0.42
C ILE A 66 -1.14 -13.68 1.71
N HIS A 67 -0.51 -14.84 1.84
CA HIS A 67 -0.42 -15.57 3.11
C HIS A 67 0.96 -16.19 3.25
N ASP A 68 1.35 -16.46 4.49
CA ASP A 68 2.64 -17.03 4.81
C ASP A 68 2.46 -18.16 5.84
N PRO A 69 3.12 -19.33 5.67
CA PRO A 69 3.03 -20.45 6.60
C PRO A 69 3.43 -20.11 8.02
N ARG A 70 4.17 -19.03 8.24
CA ARG A 70 4.55 -18.51 9.57
C ARG A 70 3.37 -17.89 10.33
N GLY A 71 2.16 -17.85 9.76
CA GLY A 71 0.93 -17.55 10.49
C GLY A 71 0.35 -16.16 10.26
N TRP A 72 0.58 -15.53 9.11
CA TRP A 72 -0.03 -14.26 8.76
C TRP A 72 -0.56 -14.24 7.33
N ALA A 73 -1.54 -13.39 7.10
CA ALA A 73 -2.15 -13.16 5.79
C ALA A 73 -2.55 -11.70 5.63
N GLY A 74 -2.71 -11.25 4.39
CA GLY A 74 -3.14 -9.90 4.07
C GLY A 74 -3.45 -9.72 2.59
N THR A 75 -3.78 -8.50 2.21
CA THR A 75 -3.99 -8.10 0.81
C THR A 75 -3.01 -6.99 0.48
N ALA A 76 -2.10 -7.26 -0.46
CA ALA A 76 -1.22 -6.25 -1.00
C ALA A 76 -1.96 -5.38 -2.02
N ASP A 77 -1.70 -4.08 -2.02
CA ASP A 77 -2.44 -3.15 -2.86
C ASP A 77 -2.03 -3.26 -4.33
N ALA A 78 -0.71 -3.33 -4.62
CA ALA A 78 -0.25 -3.48 -6.00
C ALA A 78 1.16 -4.06 -6.12
N LEU A 79 1.41 -4.75 -7.23
CA LEU A 79 2.72 -5.13 -7.73
C LEU A 79 2.94 -4.44 -9.09
N LEU A 80 3.95 -3.60 -9.18
CA LEU A 80 4.16 -2.65 -10.27
C LEU A 80 5.62 -2.67 -10.75
N ASP A 81 5.86 -2.17 -11.96
CA ASP A 81 7.18 -1.66 -12.33
C ASP A 81 7.23 -0.15 -12.14
N VAL A 82 8.10 0.31 -11.25
CA VAL A 82 8.36 1.72 -10.95
C VAL A 82 9.80 2.04 -11.32
N GLY A 83 9.99 2.95 -12.29
CA GLY A 83 11.33 3.25 -12.79
C GLY A 83 12.08 2.04 -13.34
N GLY A 84 11.36 1.06 -13.92
CA GLY A 84 11.95 -0.17 -14.48
C GLY A 84 12.31 -1.22 -13.43
N THR A 85 11.87 -1.08 -12.19
CA THR A 85 12.15 -2.01 -11.09
C THR A 85 10.84 -2.57 -10.52
N LEU A 86 10.79 -3.89 -10.31
CA LEU A 86 9.64 -4.55 -9.70
C LEU A 86 9.45 -4.09 -8.25
N CYS A 87 8.30 -3.51 -7.98
CA CYS A 87 7.97 -2.77 -6.78
C CYS A 87 6.70 -3.30 -6.12
N ILE A 88 6.75 -3.59 -4.82
CA ILE A 88 5.55 -3.80 -4.02
C ILE A 88 5.06 -2.44 -3.53
N ALA A 89 3.83 -2.07 -3.89
CA ALA A 89 3.28 -0.76 -3.57
C ALA A 89 2.10 -0.86 -2.59
N ASP A 90 2.05 0.09 -1.67
CA ASP A 90 0.98 0.23 -0.69
C ASP A 90 0.42 1.66 -0.74
N TRP A 91 -0.91 1.75 -0.88
CA TRP A 91 -1.62 3.01 -1.05
C TRP A 91 -2.25 3.45 0.26
N LYS A 92 -2.00 4.69 0.62
CA LYS A 92 -2.61 5.31 1.80
C LYS A 92 -3.29 6.62 1.39
N THR A 93 -4.24 7.06 2.18
CA THR A 93 -4.87 8.37 2.02
C THR A 93 -4.67 9.20 3.27
N SER A 94 -4.39 10.48 3.08
CA SER A 94 -4.26 11.43 4.19
C SER A 94 -4.60 12.85 3.74
N VAL A 95 -5.15 13.64 4.64
CA VAL A 95 -5.33 15.08 4.39
C VAL A 95 -3.99 15.77 4.34
N ASN A 96 -3.11 15.45 5.29
CA ASN A 96 -1.77 16.02 5.45
C ASN A 96 -0.67 14.99 5.13
N ALA A 97 0.55 15.47 4.97
CA ALA A 97 1.71 14.59 4.90
C ALA A 97 1.87 13.80 6.21
N ARG A 98 2.35 12.56 6.11
CA ARG A 98 2.66 11.69 7.24
C ARG A 98 4.09 11.92 7.71
N SER A 99 4.31 11.84 9.03
CA SER A 99 5.66 11.82 9.60
C SER A 99 6.39 10.51 9.25
N GLU A 100 7.70 10.51 9.34
CA GLU A 100 8.50 9.28 9.13
C GLU A 100 8.11 8.17 10.10
N GLU A 101 7.77 8.49 11.34
CA GLU A 101 7.28 7.53 12.34
C GLU A 101 5.98 6.85 11.90
N MET A 102 5.03 7.63 11.34
CA MET A 102 3.79 7.07 10.78
C MET A 102 4.05 6.19 9.55
N LEU A 103 5.04 6.56 8.72
CA LEU A 103 5.43 5.78 7.55
C LEU A 103 6.11 4.47 7.94
N ALA A 104 6.80 4.38 9.08
CA ALA A 104 7.53 3.19 9.52
C ALA A 104 6.63 1.94 9.59
N ASN A 105 5.37 2.08 10.03
CA ASN A 105 4.43 0.97 10.05
C ASN A 105 4.02 0.52 8.64
N TYR A 106 3.85 1.45 7.71
CA TYR A 106 3.53 1.13 6.31
C TYR A 106 4.72 0.48 5.60
N ILE A 107 5.94 0.93 5.91
CA ILE A 107 7.19 0.33 5.42
C ILE A 107 7.29 -1.13 5.90
N CYS A 108 7.05 -1.38 7.19
CA CYS A 108 7.05 -2.72 7.74
C CYS A 108 5.96 -3.61 7.09
N GLN A 109 4.78 -3.06 6.78
CA GLN A 109 3.71 -3.75 6.06
C GLN A 109 4.14 -4.12 4.63
N ALA A 110 4.85 -3.24 3.93
CA ALA A 110 5.41 -3.54 2.61
C ALA A 110 6.44 -4.68 2.67
N GLY A 111 7.24 -4.75 3.73
CA GLY A 111 8.13 -5.88 4.03
C GLY A 111 7.38 -7.19 4.18
N ALA A 112 6.28 -7.20 4.95
CA ALA A 112 5.40 -8.36 5.08
C ALA A 112 4.87 -8.84 3.71
N TYR A 113 4.38 -7.91 2.91
CA TYR A 113 3.84 -8.23 1.58
C TYR A 113 4.91 -8.76 0.63
N SER A 114 6.12 -8.20 0.67
CA SER A 114 7.26 -8.69 -0.10
C SER A 114 7.62 -10.14 0.27
N LEU A 115 7.71 -10.45 1.56
CA LEU A 115 7.96 -11.81 2.05
C LEU A 115 6.88 -12.79 1.63
N GLY A 116 5.60 -12.44 1.81
CA GLY A 116 4.48 -13.30 1.45
C GLY A 116 4.42 -13.57 -0.06
N LEU A 117 4.66 -12.57 -0.89
CA LEU A 117 4.74 -12.74 -2.33
C LEU A 117 5.87 -13.70 -2.70
N GLN A 118 7.06 -13.51 -2.11
CA GLN A 118 8.21 -14.39 -2.35
C GLN A 118 7.91 -15.83 -1.91
N THR A 119 7.28 -16.03 -0.77
CA THR A 119 6.91 -17.36 -0.26
C THR A 119 5.93 -18.07 -1.19
N LEU A 120 4.92 -17.35 -1.68
CA LEU A 120 3.86 -17.92 -2.50
C LEU A 120 4.28 -18.20 -3.95
N THR A 121 5.11 -17.34 -4.52
CA THR A 121 5.36 -17.31 -5.97
C THR A 121 6.82 -17.44 -6.37
N GLY A 122 7.75 -17.28 -5.43
CA GLY A 122 9.18 -17.12 -5.71
C GLY A 122 9.56 -15.74 -6.25
N ILE A 123 8.60 -14.86 -6.54
CA ILE A 123 8.85 -13.51 -7.05
C ILE A 123 9.35 -12.62 -5.92
N LYS A 124 10.51 -12.01 -6.13
CA LYS A 124 11.15 -11.12 -5.15
C LYS A 124 11.17 -9.67 -5.65
N PRO A 125 10.31 -8.77 -5.14
CA PRO A 125 10.41 -7.35 -5.45
C PRO A 125 11.76 -6.79 -5.04
N LYS A 126 12.28 -5.85 -5.82
CA LYS A 126 13.55 -5.16 -5.54
C LYS A 126 13.36 -3.74 -5.00
N SER A 127 12.12 -3.28 -4.94
CA SER A 127 11.76 -1.99 -4.39
C SER A 127 10.41 -2.03 -3.71
N GLY A 128 10.13 -1.04 -2.87
CA GLY A 128 8.83 -0.80 -2.27
C GLY A 128 8.40 0.64 -2.47
N ALA A 129 7.10 0.90 -2.48
CA ALA A 129 6.54 2.23 -2.56
C ALA A 129 5.39 2.41 -1.57
N ILE A 130 5.53 3.36 -0.65
CA ILE A 130 4.41 3.84 0.15
C ILE A 130 3.94 5.15 -0.47
N VAL A 131 2.75 5.15 -1.04
CA VAL A 131 2.20 6.30 -1.74
C VAL A 131 0.99 6.83 -0.97
N VAL A 132 1.16 7.98 -0.34
CA VAL A 132 0.11 8.63 0.44
C VAL A 132 -0.58 9.66 -0.44
N ALA A 133 -1.73 9.29 -1.00
CA ALA A 133 -2.58 10.21 -1.74
C ALA A 133 -3.09 11.30 -0.81
N ARG A 134 -2.93 12.57 -1.21
CA ARG A 134 -3.35 13.73 -0.42
C ARG A 134 -4.60 14.36 -1.01
N ARG A 135 -5.37 15.04 -0.18
CA ARG A 135 -6.59 15.74 -0.61
C ARG A 135 -6.31 16.77 -1.72
N SER A 136 -5.13 17.36 -1.72
CA SER A 136 -4.69 18.32 -2.73
C SER A 136 -3.19 18.19 -3.01
N GLY A 137 -2.78 18.49 -4.24
CA GLY A 137 -1.39 18.44 -4.68
C GLY A 137 -0.88 17.04 -5.01
N ALA A 138 0.43 16.91 -5.12
CA ALA A 138 1.10 15.65 -5.39
C ALA A 138 1.01 14.72 -4.16
N PRO A 139 1.00 13.39 -4.35
CA PRO A 139 1.07 12.45 -3.23
C PRO A 139 2.41 12.59 -2.51
N GLN A 140 2.45 12.20 -1.24
CA GLN A 140 3.71 11.94 -0.56
C GLN A 140 4.14 10.52 -0.93
N VAL A 141 5.38 10.38 -1.40
CA VAL A 141 5.92 9.09 -1.85
C VAL A 141 7.17 8.76 -1.08
N ARG A 142 7.21 7.58 -0.48
CA ARG A 142 8.40 6.99 0.12
C ARG A 142 8.76 5.75 -0.69
N LEU A 143 9.78 5.88 -1.52
CA LEU A 143 10.38 4.75 -2.23
C LEU A 143 11.39 4.05 -1.32
N LEU A 144 11.37 2.74 -1.34
CA LEU A 144 12.32 1.86 -0.68
C LEU A 144 13.20 1.22 -1.73
N ASN A 145 14.51 1.35 -1.59
CA ASN A 145 15.45 0.56 -2.36
C ASN A 145 15.46 -0.90 -1.86
N GLU A 146 16.24 -1.77 -2.54
CA GLU A 146 16.27 -3.19 -2.18
C GLU A 146 16.77 -3.42 -0.74
N LEU A 147 17.76 -2.68 -0.27
CA LEU A 147 18.28 -2.82 1.09
C LEU A 147 17.25 -2.40 2.14
N GLU A 148 16.57 -1.28 1.92
CA GLU A 148 15.51 -0.80 2.80
C GLU A 148 14.32 -1.76 2.85
N LEU A 149 13.93 -2.33 1.71
CA LEU A 149 12.87 -3.33 1.65
C LEU A 149 13.26 -4.61 2.41
N ARG A 150 14.53 -5.09 2.26
CA ARG A 150 15.03 -6.23 3.06
C ARG A 150 15.04 -5.89 4.56
N GLY A 151 15.41 -4.67 4.95
CA GLY A 151 15.31 -4.20 6.33
C GLY A 151 13.87 -4.25 6.86
N ALA A 152 12.89 -3.84 6.05
CA ALA A 152 11.48 -3.90 6.40
C ALA A 152 10.97 -5.36 6.56
N GLU A 153 11.45 -6.29 5.74
CA GLU A 153 11.18 -7.72 5.88
C GLU A 153 11.69 -8.27 7.21
N CYS A 154 12.92 -7.92 7.60
CA CYS A 154 13.48 -8.31 8.90
C CYS A 154 12.66 -7.75 10.06
N GLN A 155 12.29 -6.46 10.00
CA GLN A 155 11.45 -5.83 11.03
C GLN A 155 10.09 -6.51 11.16
N TRP A 156 9.48 -6.96 10.06
CA TRP A 156 8.24 -7.72 10.12
C TRP A 156 8.43 -9.06 10.84
N LEU A 157 9.48 -9.81 10.51
CA LEU A 157 9.77 -11.09 11.16
C LEU A 157 10.02 -10.91 12.66
N GLU A 158 10.78 -9.93 13.08
CA GLU A 158 10.98 -9.59 14.49
C GLU A 158 9.66 -9.30 15.21
N ARG A 159 8.75 -8.55 14.59
CA ARG A 159 7.41 -8.31 15.17
C ARG A 159 6.60 -9.59 15.30
N MET A 160 6.68 -10.48 14.31
CA MET A 160 6.01 -11.78 14.38
C MET A 160 6.55 -12.65 15.50
N ASP A 161 7.86 -12.69 15.70
CA ASP A 161 8.50 -13.45 16.78
C ASP A 161 8.07 -12.91 18.15
N ILE A 162 8.06 -11.60 18.34
CA ILE A 162 7.59 -10.96 19.57
C ILE A 162 6.11 -11.31 19.82
N TRP A 163 5.26 -11.22 18.81
CA TRP A 163 3.84 -11.54 18.93
C TRP A 163 3.63 -13.01 19.29
N ASN A 164 4.32 -13.94 18.62
CA ASN A 164 4.24 -15.36 18.90
C ASN A 164 4.68 -15.70 20.34
N ALA A 165 5.78 -15.09 20.80
CA ALA A 165 6.24 -15.25 22.18
C ALA A 165 5.20 -14.76 23.20
N GLN A 166 4.56 -13.63 22.93
CA GLN A 166 3.49 -13.09 23.78
C GLN A 166 2.24 -13.99 23.81
N GLN A 167 1.88 -14.65 22.70
CA GLN A 167 0.76 -15.59 22.67
C GLN A 167 1.11 -16.88 23.48
N ALA A 168 2.34 -17.36 23.35
CA ALA A 168 2.79 -18.54 24.11
C ALA A 168 2.74 -18.35 25.64
N LEU A 169 2.90 -17.11 26.12
CA LEU A 169 2.81 -16.78 27.55
C LEU A 169 1.37 -16.69 28.10
N LYS A 170 0.36 -16.66 27.20
CA LYS A 170 -1.07 -16.54 27.56
C LYS A 170 -1.79 -17.90 27.63
N ASN A 171 -1.15 -18.96 27.12
CA ASN A 171 -1.64 -20.34 27.13
C ASN A 171 -0.96 -21.16 28.24
#